data_0b1437a43465c06c7c021634e8e32994
#
_entry.id   0b1437a43465c06c7c021634e8e32994
#
_cell.length_a   1.000
_cell.length_b   1.000
_cell.length_c   1.000
_cell.angle_alpha   90.00
_cell.angle_beta   90.00
_cell.angle_gamma   90.00
#
_symmetry.space_group_name_H-M   'P 1'
#
loop_
_entity.id
_entity.type
_entity.pdbx_description
1 polymer ?
#
loop_
_entity_poly.entity_id
_entity_poly.type
_entity_poly.pdbx_seq_one_letter_code
_entity_poly.pdbx_strand_id
1 'polypeptide(L)'
;MSAMTWDELLGYCLAKPGAWSDEPWDDGVVAKVGPKIFAFLGSDAGGPPGVGVKCGATREAADEWLLRYPADASVMPYIGRSGWNNLRSASAIPDDEIFEAIDASYAMVVSKLSKKDRPR
;
A
#
# COMPACT_ATOMS: atom_id res chain seq x y z
N MET A 1 5.09 -21.47 -7.95
CA MET A 1 5.17 -20.04 -8.07
C MET A 1 5.34 -19.41 -6.69
N SER A 2 6.35 -18.59 -6.53
CA SER A 2 6.61 -18.00 -5.24
C SER A 2 5.69 -16.83 -4.99
N ALA A 3 5.20 -16.75 -3.78
CA ALA A 3 4.44 -15.60 -3.33
C ALA A 3 5.38 -14.43 -3.09
N MET A 4 4.89 -13.23 -3.24
CA MET A 4 5.65 -12.03 -2.93
C MET A 4 6.01 -11.99 -1.45
N THR A 5 7.28 -11.76 -1.18
CA THR A 5 7.77 -11.62 0.18
C THR A 5 7.61 -10.17 0.65
N TRP A 6 7.78 -9.96 1.95
CA TRP A 6 7.78 -8.62 2.53
C TRP A 6 8.86 -7.74 1.88
N ASP A 7 10.07 -8.29 1.68
CA ASP A 7 11.17 -7.56 1.05
C ASP A 7 10.85 -7.16 -0.39
N GLU A 8 10.18 -8.05 -1.12
CA GLU A 8 9.80 -7.76 -2.50
C GLU A 8 8.76 -6.65 -2.58
N LEU A 9 7.78 -6.67 -1.67
CA LEU A 9 6.78 -5.61 -1.59
C LEU A 9 7.42 -4.27 -1.26
N LEU A 10 8.29 -4.25 -0.26
CA LEU A 10 8.99 -3.02 0.12
C LEU A 10 9.87 -2.52 -1.03
N GLY A 11 10.60 -3.43 -1.66
CA GLY A 11 11.46 -3.09 -2.81
C GLY A 11 10.68 -2.47 -3.96
N TYR A 12 9.50 -3.02 -4.24
CA TYR A 12 8.66 -2.47 -5.31
C TYR A 12 8.23 -1.04 -4.97
N CYS A 13 7.81 -0.81 -3.73
CA CYS A 13 7.41 0.53 -3.28
C CYS A 13 8.58 1.51 -3.37
N LEU A 14 9.75 1.09 -2.91
CA LEU A 14 10.91 1.99 -2.87
C LEU A 14 11.51 2.26 -4.25
N ALA A 15 11.15 1.47 -5.25
CA ALA A 15 11.57 1.72 -6.63
C ALA A 15 10.78 2.85 -7.30
N LYS A 16 9.69 3.31 -6.68
CA LYS A 16 8.91 4.44 -7.22
C LYS A 16 9.73 5.73 -7.12
N PRO A 17 9.58 6.66 -8.10
CA PRO A 17 10.34 7.91 -8.07
C PRO A 17 10.14 8.68 -6.76
N GLY A 18 11.25 9.05 -6.13
CA GLY A 18 11.23 9.82 -4.89
C GLY A 18 10.78 9.06 -3.66
N ALA A 19 10.56 7.76 -3.77
CA ALA A 19 10.09 6.95 -2.63
C ALA A 19 11.22 6.72 -1.61
N TRP A 20 10.84 6.72 -0.35
CA TRP A 20 11.77 6.42 0.75
C TRP A 20 11.03 5.73 1.87
N SER A 21 11.75 4.98 2.69
CA SER A 21 11.16 4.25 3.80
C SER A 21 11.30 5.02 5.09
N ASP A 22 10.34 4.84 5.98
CA ASP A 22 10.33 5.47 7.29
C ASP A 22 9.75 4.46 8.29
N GLU A 23 10.09 4.65 9.54
CA GLU A 23 9.54 3.85 10.63
C GLU A 23 9.04 4.79 11.72
N PRO A 24 7.90 5.48 11.45
CA PRO A 24 7.39 6.47 12.40
C PRO A 24 6.88 5.85 13.69
N TRP A 25 6.65 4.54 13.67
CA TRP A 25 6.23 3.77 14.84
C TRP A 25 7.17 2.57 15.00
N ASP A 26 7.26 2.04 16.19
CA ASP A 26 8.17 0.92 16.49
C ASP A 26 7.80 -0.38 15.79
N ASP A 27 6.60 -0.50 15.29
CA ASP A 27 6.06 -1.78 14.83
C ASP A 27 5.88 -1.88 13.32
N GLY A 28 6.44 -0.98 12.55
CA GLY A 28 6.27 -1.13 11.10
C GLY A 28 6.98 -0.12 10.25
N VAL A 29 7.17 -0.53 9.00
CA VAL A 29 7.81 0.26 7.96
C VAL A 29 6.74 0.82 7.05
N VAL A 30 6.92 2.06 6.62
CA VAL A 30 6.06 2.69 5.63
C VAL A 30 6.90 3.18 4.46
N ALA A 31 6.29 3.26 3.29
CA ALA A 31 6.91 3.89 2.12
C ALA A 31 6.26 5.26 1.92
N LYS A 32 7.09 6.25 1.74
CA LYS A 32 6.65 7.64 1.61
C LYS A 32 7.13 8.25 0.30
N VAL A 33 6.42 9.26 -0.14
CA VAL A 33 6.86 10.13 -1.22
C VAL A 33 6.64 11.57 -0.74
N GLY A 34 7.72 12.38 -0.73
CA GLY A 34 7.65 13.65 -0.02
C GLY A 34 7.32 13.40 1.44
N PRO A 35 6.45 14.19 2.04
CA PRO A 35 6.08 14.01 3.45
C PRO A 35 4.93 13.01 3.68
N LYS A 36 4.43 12.35 2.63
CA LYS A 36 3.22 11.53 2.75
C LYS A 36 3.48 10.05 2.55
N ILE A 37 2.73 9.23 3.30
CA ILE A 37 2.78 7.77 3.19
C ILE A 37 1.91 7.33 2.02
N PHE A 38 2.41 6.40 1.19
CA PHE A 38 1.58 5.78 0.15
C PHE A 38 1.44 4.26 0.34
N ALA A 39 2.22 3.67 1.22
CA ALA A 39 2.10 2.23 1.51
C ALA A 39 2.54 1.94 2.93
N PHE A 40 1.81 1.04 3.58
CA PHE A 40 2.14 0.55 4.91
C PHE A 40 2.56 -0.91 4.77
N LEU A 41 3.79 -1.22 5.15
CA LEU A 41 4.34 -2.56 5.00
C LEU A 41 4.33 -3.36 6.31
N GLY A 42 4.10 -2.68 7.42
CA GLY A 42 4.19 -3.34 8.71
C GLY A 42 5.60 -3.88 8.96
N SER A 43 5.66 -5.03 9.59
CA SER A 43 6.91 -5.66 9.96
C SER A 43 7.02 -7.02 9.26
N ASP A 44 8.23 -7.48 8.96
CA ASP A 44 8.44 -8.82 8.44
C ASP A 44 8.47 -9.89 9.55
N ALA A 45 8.26 -9.48 10.80
CA ALA A 45 8.46 -10.32 11.97
C ALA A 45 7.33 -11.29 12.27
N GLY A 46 6.42 -11.53 11.39
CA GLY A 46 5.37 -12.50 11.62
C GLY A 46 4.14 -12.23 10.79
N GLY A 47 3.35 -13.26 10.61
CA GLY A 47 2.16 -13.18 9.80
C GLY A 47 2.47 -13.16 8.31
N PRO A 48 1.44 -13.33 7.49
CA PRO A 48 1.60 -13.30 6.04
C PRO A 48 1.94 -11.89 5.57
N PRO A 49 2.77 -11.76 4.54
CA PRO A 49 3.09 -10.47 3.99
C PRO A 49 1.86 -9.80 3.37
N GLY A 50 1.86 -8.48 3.39
CA GLY A 50 0.79 -7.71 2.81
C GLY A 50 1.14 -6.24 2.78
N VAL A 51 0.26 -5.43 2.21
CA VAL A 51 0.50 -4.00 2.08
C VAL A 51 -0.80 -3.24 2.31
N GLY A 52 -0.72 -2.15 3.05
CA GLY A 52 -1.84 -1.22 3.20
C GLY A 52 -1.68 -0.09 2.21
N VAL A 53 -2.66 0.10 1.34
CA VAL A 53 -2.59 1.11 0.28
C VAL A 53 -3.93 1.79 0.10
N LYS A 54 -3.89 2.98 -0.50
CA LYS A 54 -5.11 3.69 -0.86
C LYS A 54 -5.67 3.03 -2.13
N CYS A 55 -6.77 2.33 -1.97
CA CYS A 55 -7.39 1.55 -3.04
C CYS A 55 -8.46 2.31 -3.82
N GLY A 56 -8.72 3.55 -3.45
CA GLY A 56 -9.68 4.39 -4.13
C GLY A 56 -9.72 5.75 -3.48
N ALA A 57 -10.30 6.73 -4.17
CA ALA A 57 -10.43 8.08 -3.64
C ALA A 57 -11.48 8.14 -2.52
N THR A 58 -12.36 7.15 -2.46
CA THR A 58 -13.43 7.07 -1.46
C THR A 58 -13.49 5.67 -0.89
N ARG A 59 -14.20 5.51 0.24
CA ARG A 59 -14.45 4.18 0.82
C ARG A 59 -15.23 3.31 -0.17
N GLU A 60 -16.20 3.90 -0.85
CA GLU A 60 -17.02 3.17 -1.80
C GLU A 60 -16.19 2.55 -2.93
N ALA A 61 -15.27 3.32 -3.49
CA ALA A 61 -14.39 2.83 -4.55
C ALA A 61 -13.49 1.70 -4.04
N ALA A 62 -12.96 1.85 -2.83
CA ALA A 62 -12.08 0.84 -2.25
C ALA A 62 -12.82 -0.43 -1.86
N ASP A 63 -14.13 -0.36 -1.62
CA ASP A 63 -14.92 -1.53 -1.23
C ASP A 63 -15.00 -2.59 -2.33
N GLU A 64 -14.75 -2.23 -3.58
CA GLU A 64 -14.70 -3.22 -4.65
C GLU A 64 -13.67 -4.30 -4.38
N TRP A 65 -12.54 -3.95 -3.75
CA TRP A 65 -11.53 -4.92 -3.36
C TRP A 65 -12.06 -5.91 -2.34
N LEU A 66 -12.86 -5.42 -1.40
CA LEU A 66 -13.46 -6.28 -0.36
C LEU A 66 -14.47 -7.24 -0.96
N LEU A 67 -15.20 -6.81 -1.99
CA LEU A 67 -16.16 -7.66 -2.68
C LEU A 67 -15.47 -8.74 -3.50
N ARG A 68 -14.37 -8.39 -4.16
CA ARG A 68 -13.62 -9.33 -4.99
C ARG A 68 -12.78 -10.30 -4.16
N TYR A 69 -12.23 -9.86 -3.05
CA TYR A 69 -11.31 -10.64 -2.23
C TYR A 69 -11.67 -10.55 -0.74
N PRO A 70 -12.84 -11.05 -0.36
CA PRO A 70 -13.33 -10.83 1.02
C PRO A 70 -12.46 -11.45 2.11
N ALA A 71 -11.64 -12.46 1.78
CA ALA A 71 -10.76 -13.09 2.76
C ALA A 71 -9.38 -12.42 2.82
N ASP A 72 -9.01 -11.67 1.80
CA ASP A 72 -7.63 -11.19 1.65
C ASP A 72 -7.51 -9.67 1.56
N ALA A 73 -8.61 -8.96 1.44
CA ALA A 73 -8.63 -7.50 1.50
C ALA A 73 -9.50 -7.07 2.66
N SER A 74 -9.04 -6.07 3.41
CA SER A 74 -9.79 -5.57 4.57
C SER A 74 -9.57 -4.08 4.74
N VAL A 75 -10.50 -3.43 5.43
CA VAL A 75 -10.42 -1.99 5.70
C VAL A 75 -9.31 -1.71 6.71
N MET A 76 -8.43 -0.76 6.41
CA MET A 76 -7.40 -0.36 7.37
C MET A 76 -8.03 0.38 8.56
N PRO A 77 -7.49 0.17 9.77
CA PRO A 77 -7.92 0.94 10.94
C PRO A 77 -7.66 2.44 10.74
N TYR A 78 -8.52 3.27 11.29
CA TYR A 78 -8.42 4.73 11.36
C TYR A 78 -8.55 5.43 10.01
N ILE A 79 -7.72 5.11 9.02
CA ILE A 79 -7.72 5.78 7.72
C ILE A 79 -8.54 5.05 6.66
N GLY A 80 -9.15 3.93 7.03
CA GLY A 80 -9.89 3.11 6.08
C GLY A 80 -11.02 3.86 5.38
N ARG A 81 -11.68 4.78 6.08
CA ARG A 81 -12.80 5.54 5.51
C ARG A 81 -12.39 6.38 4.30
N SER A 82 -11.10 6.69 4.18
CA SER A 82 -10.57 7.45 3.04
C SER A 82 -10.15 6.57 1.88
N GLY A 83 -10.49 5.28 1.91
CA GLY A 83 -10.20 4.37 0.81
C GLY A 83 -8.98 3.49 1.01
N TRP A 84 -8.45 3.41 2.22
CA TRP A 84 -7.27 2.58 2.52
C TRP A 84 -7.67 1.16 2.90
N ASN A 85 -7.04 0.18 2.26
CA ASN A 85 -7.25 -1.24 2.53
C ASN A 85 -5.93 -1.94 2.79
N ASN A 86 -5.99 -3.00 3.59
CA ASN A 86 -4.91 -3.97 3.68
C ASN A 86 -5.14 -5.03 2.63
N LEU A 87 -4.12 -5.34 1.86
CA LEU A 87 -4.15 -6.40 0.85
C LEU A 87 -3.11 -7.45 1.21
N ARG A 88 -3.54 -8.71 1.29
CA ARG A 88 -2.63 -9.82 1.62
C ARG A 88 -1.98 -10.35 0.35
N SER A 89 -0.66 -10.49 0.36
CA SER A 89 0.03 -11.20 -0.72
C SER A 89 -0.01 -12.72 -0.43
N ALA A 90 0.40 -13.51 -1.39
CA ALA A 90 0.34 -14.97 -1.26
C ALA A 90 -1.08 -15.47 -0.98
N SER A 91 -2.05 -14.88 -1.67
CA SER A 91 -3.46 -15.11 -1.41
C SER A 91 -4.21 -15.23 -2.74
N ALA A 92 -5.53 -15.05 -2.70
CA ALA A 92 -6.33 -15.02 -3.92
C ALA A 92 -6.06 -13.78 -4.78
N ILE A 93 -5.45 -12.74 -4.20
CA ILE A 93 -5.12 -11.54 -4.96
C ILE A 93 -3.86 -11.78 -5.78
N PRO A 94 -3.93 -11.71 -7.13
CA PRO A 94 -2.73 -11.88 -7.95
C PRO A 94 -1.69 -10.79 -7.66
N ASP A 95 -0.41 -11.16 -7.78
CA ASP A 95 0.70 -10.23 -7.51
C ASP A 95 0.62 -8.98 -8.39
N ASP A 96 0.24 -9.11 -9.65
CA ASP A 96 0.14 -7.96 -10.54
C ASP A 96 -0.95 -6.99 -10.12
N GLU A 97 -2.03 -7.48 -9.52
CA GLU A 97 -3.07 -6.60 -8.98
C GLU A 97 -2.60 -5.87 -7.74
N ILE A 98 -1.78 -6.51 -6.91
CA ILE A 98 -1.18 -5.83 -5.76
C ILE A 98 -0.23 -4.73 -6.24
N PHE A 99 0.57 -5.00 -7.26
CA PHE A 99 1.45 -3.97 -7.83
C PHE A 99 0.63 -2.80 -8.41
N GLU A 100 -0.46 -3.09 -9.09
CA GLU A 100 -1.34 -2.05 -9.60
C GLU A 100 -1.96 -1.22 -8.48
N ALA A 101 -2.32 -1.85 -7.37
CA ALA A 101 -2.86 -1.14 -6.21
C ALA A 101 -1.81 -0.22 -5.59
N ILE A 102 -0.56 -0.67 -5.51
CA ILE A 102 0.54 0.17 -5.03
C ILE A 102 0.74 1.36 -5.97
N ASP A 103 0.74 1.10 -7.28
CA ASP A 103 0.90 2.16 -8.29
C ASP A 103 -0.20 3.21 -8.17
N ALA A 104 -1.44 2.76 -8.01
CA ALA A 104 -2.59 3.66 -7.89
C ALA A 104 -2.52 4.48 -6.60
N SER A 105 -2.12 3.84 -5.49
CA SER A 105 -1.94 4.53 -4.22
C SER A 105 -0.87 5.62 -4.35
N TYR A 106 0.27 5.28 -4.93
CA TYR A 106 1.36 6.22 -5.16
C TYR A 106 0.86 7.42 -5.98
N ALA A 107 0.17 7.16 -7.09
CA ALA A 107 -0.33 8.21 -7.97
C ALA A 107 -1.33 9.13 -7.24
N MET A 108 -2.24 8.56 -6.46
CA MET A 108 -3.20 9.35 -5.69
C MET A 108 -2.52 10.23 -4.66
N VAL A 109 -1.51 9.69 -3.97
CA VAL A 109 -0.78 10.46 -2.95
C VAL A 109 0.03 11.57 -3.62
N VAL A 110 0.73 11.27 -4.71
CA VAL A 110 1.51 12.27 -5.45
C VAL A 110 0.61 13.42 -5.92
N SER A 111 -0.61 13.11 -6.35
CA SER A 111 -1.53 14.13 -6.83
C SER A 111 -1.92 15.14 -5.75
N LYS A 112 -1.74 14.79 -4.48
CA LYS A 112 -2.05 15.65 -3.34
C LYS A 112 -0.83 16.41 -2.81
N LEU A 113 0.36 16.11 -3.33
CA LEU A 113 1.56 16.80 -2.89
C LEU A 113 1.65 18.20 -3.50
N SER A 114 2.29 19.12 -2.77
CA SER A 114 2.63 20.41 -3.33
C SER A 114 3.62 20.21 -4.48
N LYS A 115 3.69 21.17 -5.38
CA LYS A 115 4.54 21.08 -6.56
C LYS A 115 5.99 20.79 -6.23
N LYS A 116 6.49 21.41 -5.17
CA LYS A 116 7.90 21.25 -4.75
C LYS A 116 8.19 19.86 -4.20
N ASP A 117 7.18 19.15 -3.71
CA ASP A 117 7.35 17.83 -3.09
C ASP A 117 7.14 16.68 -4.08
N ARG A 118 6.69 16.97 -5.29
CA ARG A 118 6.45 15.94 -6.30
C ARG A 118 7.74 15.45 -6.90
N PRO A 119 7.88 14.14 -7.13
CA PRO A 119 9.04 13.61 -7.85
C PRO A 119 9.10 14.15 -9.27
N ARG A 120 10.28 14.21 -9.79
CA ARG A 120 10.52 14.65 -11.16
C ARG A 120 10.42 13.51 -12.15
#